data_cf298f61af17b80128d09d6aed0c33f7
#
_entry.id   cf298f61af17b80128d09d6aed0c33f7
#
_cell.length_a   1.000
_cell.length_b   1.000
_cell.length_c   1.000
_cell.angle_alpha   90.00
_cell.angle_beta   90.00
_cell.angle_gamma   90.00
#
_symmetry.space_group_name_H-M   'P 1'
#
loop_
_entity.id
_entity.type
_entity.pdbx_description
1 polymer ?
#
loop_
_entity_poly.entity_id
_entity_poly.type
_entity_poly.pdbx_seq_one_letter_code
_entity_poly.pdbx_strand_id
1 'polypeptide(L)'
;NRSKSAFLANMSHEIRTPLNAVLGMVHLLRRDAPTLEQIDRLDKIDAASQHLLAVINDILDISKIEAGKLVLDETTVDIASILKRVVSVLGDRARQKGLELRIVADDFPHTFFGDPTRITQCLINYTGNAIKFTEHGSVTIKARRIADDDNGVLIRFEVEDTGVGIAEEAIDRLFGIFEQADSSTSRKFGGTGLGLAITRRLAELMGGEAGAASTLGVGSTFWFSAWLGVGRSIHALAPVPQELGHADAVLRRDFAGARVLLVEDEPVNQEVARLFLTD
;
A
#
# COMPACT_ATOMS: atom_id res chain seq x y z
N ASN A 1 -2.71 27.19 6.47
CA ASN A 1 -2.93 25.79 5.97
C ASN A 1 -2.86 25.66 4.44
N ARG A 2 -3.47 26.57 3.64
CA ARG A 2 -3.43 26.50 2.16
C ARG A 2 -1.99 26.60 1.61
N SER A 3 -1.16 27.49 2.15
CA SER A 3 0.23 27.67 1.75
C SER A 3 1.09 26.43 2.11
N LYS A 4 0.90 25.83 3.28
CA LYS A 4 1.59 24.61 3.72
C LYS A 4 1.28 23.42 2.80
N SER A 5 0.00 23.23 2.43
CA SER A 5 -0.41 22.12 1.56
C SER A 5 0.09 22.29 0.11
N ALA A 6 0.10 23.53 -0.42
CA ALA A 6 0.64 23.81 -1.75
C ALA A 6 2.16 23.59 -1.79
N PHE A 7 2.89 24.03 -0.76
CA PHE A 7 4.33 23.81 -0.63
C PHE A 7 4.66 22.31 -0.59
N LEU A 8 3.96 21.53 0.24
CA LEU A 8 4.20 20.09 0.34
C LEU A 8 3.85 19.33 -0.95
N ALA A 9 2.81 19.75 -1.68
CA ALA A 9 2.47 19.16 -2.97
C ALA A 9 3.59 19.39 -4.01
N ASN A 10 4.13 20.62 -4.10
CA ASN A 10 5.24 20.93 -5.00
C ASN A 10 6.52 20.16 -4.60
N MET A 11 6.87 20.17 -3.31
CA MET A 11 8.03 19.44 -2.80
C MET A 11 7.96 17.94 -3.09
N SER A 12 6.76 17.34 -3.06
CA SER A 12 6.62 15.93 -3.42
C SER A 12 6.96 15.65 -4.87
N HIS A 13 6.52 16.49 -5.79
CA HIS A 13 6.89 16.35 -7.19
C HIS A 13 8.40 16.50 -7.37
N GLU A 14 9.00 17.52 -6.75
CA GLU A 14 10.43 17.77 -6.85
C GLU A 14 11.31 16.68 -6.20
N ILE A 15 10.79 15.95 -5.21
CA ILE A 15 11.51 14.81 -4.61
C ILE A 15 11.22 13.52 -5.36
N ARG A 16 10.01 13.33 -5.87
CA ARG A 16 9.63 12.11 -6.61
C ARG A 16 10.44 11.95 -7.90
N THR A 17 10.66 13.04 -8.63
CA THR A 17 11.38 13.03 -9.92
C THR A 17 12.80 12.46 -9.78
N PRO A 18 13.71 13.00 -8.95
CA PRO A 18 15.05 12.42 -8.82
C PRO A 18 15.03 11.01 -8.19
N LEU A 19 14.04 10.71 -7.35
CA LEU A 19 13.95 9.39 -6.74
C LEU A 19 13.51 8.31 -7.72
N ASN A 20 12.60 8.63 -8.65
CA ASN A 20 12.24 7.75 -9.76
C ASN A 20 13.43 7.51 -10.69
N ALA A 21 14.26 8.54 -10.93
CA ALA A 21 15.49 8.39 -11.68
C ALA A 21 16.47 7.43 -10.99
N VAL A 22 16.64 7.51 -9.65
CA VAL A 22 17.45 6.56 -8.88
C VAL A 22 16.92 5.14 -9.02
N LEU A 23 15.60 4.93 -8.87
CA LEU A 23 14.97 3.61 -9.04
C LEU A 23 15.13 3.07 -10.47
N GLY A 24 15.00 3.94 -11.47
CA GLY A 24 15.24 3.57 -12.87
C GLY A 24 16.68 3.11 -13.10
N MET A 25 17.67 3.84 -12.57
CA MET A 25 19.08 3.43 -12.66
C MET A 25 19.38 2.12 -11.93
N VAL A 26 18.79 1.90 -10.76
CA VAL A 26 18.90 0.61 -10.05
C VAL A 26 18.36 -0.52 -10.92
N HIS A 27 17.22 -0.32 -11.57
CA HIS A 27 16.63 -1.33 -12.45
C HIS A 27 17.53 -1.63 -13.65
N LEU A 28 18.09 -0.61 -14.30
CA LEU A 28 19.03 -0.78 -15.41
C LEU A 28 20.29 -1.54 -14.99
N LEU A 29 20.90 -1.15 -13.87
CA LEU A 29 22.10 -1.82 -13.35
C LEU A 29 21.87 -3.31 -12.99
N ARG A 30 20.64 -3.69 -12.65
CA ARG A 30 20.29 -5.11 -12.45
C ARG A 30 20.31 -5.92 -13.75
N ARG A 31 20.12 -5.27 -14.90
CA ARG A 31 20.17 -5.93 -16.23
C ARG A 31 21.60 -6.16 -16.74
N ASP A 32 22.55 -5.40 -16.26
CA ASP A 32 23.97 -5.46 -16.68
C ASP A 32 24.76 -6.62 -16.07
N ALA A 33 24.09 -7.74 -15.72
CA ALA A 33 24.68 -8.93 -15.10
C ALA A 33 25.54 -8.61 -13.84
N PRO A 34 24.95 -7.96 -12.82
CA PRO A 34 25.71 -7.54 -11.64
C PRO A 34 26.21 -8.73 -10.83
N THR A 35 27.33 -8.54 -10.11
CA THR A 35 27.84 -9.50 -9.14
C THR A 35 26.88 -9.62 -7.95
N LEU A 36 26.97 -10.71 -7.16
CA LEU A 36 26.17 -10.90 -5.96
C LEU A 36 26.30 -9.75 -4.95
N GLU A 37 27.51 -9.19 -4.81
CA GLU A 37 27.73 -8.04 -3.94
C GLU A 37 27.06 -6.77 -4.48
N GLN A 38 27.06 -6.58 -5.80
CA GLN A 38 26.35 -5.47 -6.44
C GLN A 38 24.83 -5.62 -6.30
N ILE A 39 24.29 -6.84 -6.44
CA ILE A 39 22.87 -7.13 -6.21
C ILE A 39 22.46 -6.73 -4.79
N ASP A 40 23.21 -7.14 -3.75
CA ASP A 40 22.92 -6.77 -2.36
C ASP A 40 22.92 -5.24 -2.16
N ARG A 41 23.85 -4.52 -2.81
CA ARG A 41 23.88 -3.05 -2.75
C ARG A 41 22.69 -2.42 -3.48
N LEU A 42 22.34 -2.92 -4.66
CA LEU A 42 21.20 -2.46 -5.43
C LEU A 42 19.88 -2.69 -4.69
N ASP A 43 19.74 -3.85 -4.01
CA ASP A 43 18.57 -4.14 -3.17
C ASP A 43 18.42 -3.15 -2.03
N LYS A 44 19.53 -2.76 -1.40
CA LYS A 44 19.54 -1.75 -0.33
C LYS A 44 19.16 -0.36 -0.84
N ILE A 45 19.65 0.04 -2.01
CA ILE A 45 19.30 1.34 -2.62
C ILE A 45 17.84 1.35 -3.00
N ASP A 46 17.34 0.29 -3.62
CA ASP A 46 15.93 0.15 -4.00
C ASP A 46 15.01 0.25 -2.78
N ALA A 47 15.29 -0.54 -1.74
CA ALA A 47 14.52 -0.53 -0.50
C ALA A 47 14.52 0.84 0.19
N ALA A 48 15.67 1.54 0.24
CA ALA A 48 15.77 2.87 0.82
C ALA A 48 14.98 3.92 0.00
N SER A 49 15.05 3.85 -1.33
CA SER A 49 14.35 4.74 -2.24
C SER A 49 12.84 4.55 -2.16
N GLN A 50 12.36 3.30 -2.15
CA GLN A 50 10.95 2.99 -1.99
C GLN A 50 10.42 3.42 -0.61
N HIS A 51 11.21 3.23 0.44
CA HIS A 51 10.86 3.71 1.78
C HIS A 51 10.70 5.22 1.81
N LEU A 52 11.62 5.98 1.20
CA LEU A 52 11.54 7.43 1.14
C LEU A 52 10.31 7.90 0.36
N LEU A 53 9.96 7.26 -0.77
CA LEU A 53 8.72 7.53 -1.51
C LEU A 53 7.47 7.31 -0.65
N ALA A 54 7.45 6.21 0.10
CA ALA A 54 6.33 5.92 1.01
C ALA A 54 6.18 7.01 2.07
N VAL A 55 7.28 7.45 2.72
CA VAL A 55 7.27 8.54 3.72
C VAL A 55 6.73 9.84 3.13
N ILE A 56 7.18 10.21 1.93
CA ILE A 56 6.73 11.44 1.25
C ILE A 56 5.24 11.36 0.93
N ASN A 57 4.78 10.24 0.41
CA ASN A 57 3.36 10.03 0.11
C ASN A 57 2.51 10.07 1.38
N ASP A 58 2.97 9.49 2.49
CA ASP A 58 2.31 9.54 3.80
C ASP A 58 2.16 10.99 4.30
N ILE A 59 3.23 11.81 4.21
CA ILE A 59 3.21 13.22 4.60
C ILE A 59 2.21 14.01 3.74
N LEU A 60 2.17 13.72 2.44
CA LEU A 60 1.21 14.35 1.53
C LEU A 60 -0.23 13.96 1.83
N ASP A 61 -0.47 12.67 2.05
CA ASP A 61 -1.81 12.18 2.38
C ASP A 61 -2.32 12.86 3.66
N ILE A 62 -1.50 12.93 4.73
CA ILE A 62 -1.86 13.67 5.95
C ILE A 62 -2.15 15.13 5.65
N SER A 63 -1.30 15.81 4.87
CA SER A 63 -1.50 17.21 4.54
C SER A 63 -2.76 17.49 3.73
N LYS A 64 -3.13 16.58 2.80
CA LYS A 64 -4.39 16.64 2.05
C LYS A 64 -5.59 16.40 2.95
N ILE A 65 -5.49 15.44 3.88
CA ILE A 65 -6.55 15.11 4.84
C ILE A 65 -6.78 16.29 5.79
N GLU A 66 -5.71 16.85 6.41
CA GLU A 66 -5.80 18.01 7.31
C GLU A 66 -6.39 19.26 6.63
N ALA A 67 -6.16 19.39 5.31
CA ALA A 67 -6.71 20.48 4.52
C ALA A 67 -8.14 20.22 4.01
N GLY A 68 -8.73 19.03 4.27
CA GLY A 68 -10.02 18.61 3.72
C GLY A 68 -10.02 18.50 2.19
N LYS A 69 -8.86 18.24 1.57
CA LYS A 69 -8.67 18.19 0.11
C LYS A 69 -8.52 16.78 -0.44
N LEU A 70 -8.48 15.77 0.43
CA LEU A 70 -8.45 14.39 -0.03
C LEU A 70 -9.86 14.01 -0.48
N VAL A 71 -9.99 13.71 -1.77
CA VAL A 71 -11.22 13.22 -2.39
C VAL A 71 -11.03 11.73 -2.64
N LEU A 72 -12.03 10.92 -2.28
CA LEU A 72 -12.04 9.50 -2.61
C LEU A 72 -12.30 9.30 -4.09
N ASP A 73 -11.60 8.39 -4.71
CA ASP A 73 -11.81 7.96 -6.10
C ASP A 73 -12.74 6.74 -6.10
N GLU A 74 -14.04 7.01 -6.09
CA GLU A 74 -15.08 5.97 -6.00
C GLU A 74 -15.21 5.24 -7.33
N THR A 75 -14.71 4.03 -7.35
CA THR A 75 -14.75 3.11 -8.48
C THR A 75 -15.26 1.74 -8.05
N THR A 76 -15.23 0.79 -8.94
CA THR A 76 -15.62 -0.60 -8.66
C THR A 76 -14.66 -1.26 -7.68
N VAL A 77 -15.21 -1.81 -6.59
CA VAL A 77 -14.47 -2.53 -5.55
C VAL A 77 -14.80 -4.02 -5.62
N ASP A 78 -13.79 -4.82 -5.95
CA ASP A 78 -13.78 -6.27 -5.78
C ASP A 78 -12.89 -6.64 -4.60
N ILE A 79 -13.51 -7.05 -3.50
CA ILE A 79 -12.82 -7.36 -2.25
C ILE A 79 -11.84 -8.53 -2.44
N ALA A 80 -12.24 -9.56 -3.19
CA ALA A 80 -11.38 -10.71 -3.41
C ALA A 80 -10.10 -10.32 -4.17
N SER A 81 -10.21 -9.44 -5.17
CA SER A 81 -9.06 -8.90 -5.90
C SER A 81 -8.16 -8.04 -5.02
N ILE A 82 -8.74 -7.21 -4.15
CA ILE A 82 -7.96 -6.42 -3.17
C ILE A 82 -7.17 -7.33 -2.24
N LEU A 83 -7.80 -8.33 -1.64
CA LEU A 83 -7.14 -9.26 -0.71
C LEU A 83 -6.02 -10.04 -1.40
N LYS A 84 -6.26 -10.53 -2.62
CA LYS A 84 -5.23 -11.20 -3.44
C LYS A 84 -4.05 -10.27 -3.74
N ARG A 85 -4.32 -9.00 -4.06
CA ARG A 85 -3.26 -8.01 -4.31
C ARG A 85 -2.40 -7.78 -3.07
N VAL A 86 -2.99 -7.67 -1.88
CA VAL A 86 -2.25 -7.53 -0.62
C VAL A 86 -1.33 -8.73 -0.39
N VAL A 87 -1.83 -9.96 -0.61
CA VAL A 87 -1.02 -11.18 -0.49
C VAL A 87 0.07 -11.23 -1.57
N SER A 88 -0.20 -10.80 -2.79
CA SER A 88 0.82 -10.73 -3.84
C SER A 88 1.97 -9.78 -3.48
N VAL A 89 1.67 -8.64 -2.86
CA VAL A 89 2.67 -7.62 -2.49
C VAL A 89 3.50 -8.04 -1.26
N LEU A 90 2.87 -8.69 -0.27
CA LEU A 90 3.51 -8.95 1.02
C LEU A 90 3.84 -10.44 1.28
N GLY A 91 3.35 -11.33 0.41
CA GLY A 91 3.50 -12.77 0.60
C GLY A 91 4.95 -13.26 0.59
N ASP A 92 5.78 -12.71 -0.28
CA ASP A 92 7.22 -13.05 -0.32
C ASP A 92 7.92 -12.65 0.98
N ARG A 93 7.61 -11.48 1.50
CA ARG A 93 8.16 -11.00 2.78
C ARG A 93 7.71 -11.86 3.95
N ALA A 94 6.46 -12.31 3.95
CA ALA A 94 5.96 -13.26 4.96
C ALA A 94 6.67 -14.61 4.85
N ARG A 95 6.81 -15.16 3.64
CA ARG A 95 7.52 -16.42 3.38
C ARG A 95 8.99 -16.38 3.80
N GLN A 96 9.70 -15.30 3.49
CA GLN A 96 11.10 -15.11 3.91
C GLN A 96 11.28 -15.13 5.42
N LYS A 97 10.25 -14.67 6.16
CA LYS A 97 10.20 -14.76 7.63
C LYS A 97 9.67 -16.10 8.16
N GLY A 98 9.21 -17.01 7.29
CA GLY A 98 8.57 -18.25 7.72
C GLY A 98 7.19 -18.09 8.33
N LEU A 99 6.49 -16.96 8.03
CA LEU A 99 5.15 -16.67 8.53
C LEU A 99 4.08 -17.21 7.58
N GLU A 100 3.02 -17.77 8.16
CA GLU A 100 1.84 -18.16 7.40
C GLU A 100 0.92 -16.95 7.19
N LEU A 101 0.65 -16.59 5.94
CA LEU A 101 -0.27 -15.52 5.57
C LEU A 101 -1.59 -16.13 5.09
N ARG A 102 -2.69 -15.86 5.80
CA ARG A 102 -4.03 -16.41 5.56
C ARG A 102 -5.03 -15.33 5.18
N ILE A 103 -6.03 -15.71 4.38
CA ILE A 103 -7.22 -14.88 4.10
C ILE A 103 -8.45 -15.61 4.62
N VAL A 104 -9.31 -14.87 5.31
CA VAL A 104 -10.63 -15.31 5.76
C VAL A 104 -11.62 -14.19 5.40
N ALA A 105 -12.49 -14.43 4.43
CA ALA A 105 -13.45 -13.43 3.99
C ALA A 105 -14.84 -14.04 3.90
N ASP A 106 -15.86 -13.23 4.20
CA ASP A 106 -17.23 -13.58 3.91
C ASP A 106 -17.43 -13.75 2.40
N ASP A 107 -18.52 -14.37 2.02
CA ASP A 107 -18.92 -14.40 0.61
C ASP A 107 -19.45 -13.02 0.20
N PHE A 108 -18.77 -12.40 -0.76
CA PHE A 108 -19.12 -11.11 -1.33
C PHE A 108 -19.55 -11.29 -2.79
N PRO A 109 -20.81 -11.68 -3.04
CA PRO A 109 -21.28 -12.07 -4.39
C PRO A 109 -21.41 -10.88 -5.34
N HIS A 110 -21.27 -9.64 -4.82
CA HIS A 110 -21.46 -8.40 -5.57
C HIS A 110 -20.20 -7.55 -5.61
N THR A 111 -20.08 -6.77 -6.67
CA THR A 111 -19.12 -5.71 -6.78
C THR A 111 -19.69 -4.46 -6.06
N PHE A 112 -18.86 -3.81 -5.27
CA PHE A 112 -19.21 -2.61 -4.53
C PHE A 112 -18.65 -1.35 -5.23
N PHE A 113 -19.05 -0.17 -4.75
CA PHE A 113 -18.48 1.12 -5.12
C PHE A 113 -17.78 1.75 -3.91
N GLY A 114 -16.58 2.27 -4.15
CA GLY A 114 -15.75 2.89 -3.14
C GLY A 114 -14.35 3.14 -3.68
N ASP A 115 -13.38 3.37 -2.82
CA ASP A 115 -11.98 3.60 -3.23
C ASP A 115 -11.10 2.35 -2.96
N PRO A 116 -10.89 1.48 -3.98
CA PRO A 116 -10.09 0.26 -3.83
C PRO A 116 -8.61 0.55 -3.53
N THR A 117 -8.10 1.71 -3.95
CA THR A 117 -6.72 2.12 -3.70
C THR A 117 -6.52 2.42 -2.21
N ARG A 118 -7.44 3.15 -1.60
CA ARG A 118 -7.36 3.48 -0.17
C ARG A 118 -7.60 2.27 0.73
N ILE A 119 -8.54 1.40 0.36
CA ILE A 119 -8.71 0.11 1.07
C ILE A 119 -7.43 -0.73 1.00
N THR A 120 -6.83 -0.86 -0.18
CA THR A 120 -5.57 -1.58 -0.37
C THR A 120 -4.44 -0.96 0.45
N GLN A 121 -4.32 0.38 0.48
CA GLN A 121 -3.33 1.12 1.26
C GLN A 121 -3.44 0.79 2.76
N CYS A 122 -4.65 0.83 3.32
CA CYS A 122 -4.91 0.48 4.72
C CYS A 122 -4.52 -0.96 5.03
N LEU A 123 -4.90 -1.91 4.17
CA LEU A 123 -4.57 -3.32 4.33
C LEU A 123 -3.06 -3.59 4.22
N ILE A 124 -2.37 -2.98 3.27
CA ILE A 124 -0.90 -3.10 3.14
C ILE A 124 -0.21 -2.55 4.38
N ASN A 125 -0.68 -1.42 4.92
CA ASN A 125 -0.12 -0.85 6.14
C ASN A 125 -0.28 -1.79 7.34
N TYR A 126 -1.47 -2.30 7.59
CA TYR A 126 -1.72 -3.20 8.72
C TYR A 126 -1.00 -4.55 8.54
N THR A 127 -1.09 -5.16 7.35
CA THR A 127 -0.43 -6.45 7.07
C THR A 127 1.09 -6.31 7.11
N GLY A 128 1.64 -5.21 6.61
CA GLY A 128 3.07 -4.90 6.70
C GLY A 128 3.55 -4.78 8.15
N ASN A 129 2.77 -4.11 9.01
CA ASN A 129 3.05 -4.03 10.43
C ASN A 129 2.93 -5.40 11.12
N ALA A 130 1.91 -6.18 10.84
CA ALA A 130 1.74 -7.54 11.35
C ALA A 130 2.95 -8.44 11.02
N ILE A 131 3.38 -8.47 9.76
CA ILE A 131 4.57 -9.22 9.33
C ILE A 131 5.85 -8.70 10.02
N LYS A 132 5.95 -7.38 10.21
CA LYS A 132 7.11 -6.75 10.85
C LYS A 132 7.26 -7.17 12.31
N PHE A 133 6.17 -7.19 13.07
CA PHE A 133 6.17 -7.43 14.52
C PHE A 133 5.88 -8.88 14.91
N THR A 134 5.66 -9.78 13.96
CA THR A 134 5.55 -11.21 14.17
C THR A 134 6.87 -11.88 13.81
N GLU A 135 7.51 -12.59 14.73
CA GLU A 135 8.73 -13.36 14.47
C GLU A 135 8.40 -14.77 13.98
N HIS A 136 7.42 -15.42 14.58
CA HIS A 136 6.95 -16.77 14.25
C HIS A 136 5.43 -16.86 14.35
N GLY A 137 4.82 -17.71 13.55
CA GLY A 137 3.38 -17.94 13.58
C GLY A 137 2.67 -17.48 12.34
N SER A 138 1.59 -16.73 12.46
CA SER A 138 0.72 -16.38 11.32
C SER A 138 0.21 -14.95 11.36
N VAL A 139 -0.14 -14.46 10.17
CA VAL A 139 -0.88 -13.24 9.94
C VAL A 139 -2.14 -13.58 9.15
N THR A 140 -3.31 -13.19 9.66
CA THR A 140 -4.61 -13.48 9.03
C THR A 140 -5.30 -12.17 8.64
N ILE A 141 -5.62 -12.02 7.36
CA ILE A 141 -6.38 -10.89 6.83
C ILE A 141 -7.84 -11.33 6.76
N LYS A 142 -8.75 -10.57 7.38
CA LYS A 142 -10.17 -10.88 7.41
C LYS A 142 -10.96 -9.75 6.76
N ALA A 143 -12.05 -10.10 6.06
CA ALA A 143 -13.04 -9.14 5.56
C ALA A 143 -14.44 -9.65 5.93
N ARG A 144 -15.22 -8.83 6.64
CA ARG A 144 -16.54 -9.22 7.14
C ARG A 144 -17.56 -8.12 6.90
N ARG A 145 -18.76 -8.51 6.54
CA ARG A 145 -19.94 -7.62 6.54
C ARG A 145 -20.38 -7.40 7.98
N ILE A 146 -20.52 -6.14 8.40
CA ILE A 146 -20.97 -5.80 9.76
C ILE A 146 -22.31 -5.07 9.82
N ALA A 147 -22.69 -4.37 8.75
CA ALA A 147 -23.99 -3.74 8.59
C ALA A 147 -24.29 -3.54 7.11
N ASP A 148 -25.58 -3.42 6.77
CA ASP A 148 -26.04 -3.05 5.45
C ASP A 148 -27.29 -2.16 5.55
N ASP A 149 -27.49 -1.30 4.54
CA ASP A 149 -28.69 -0.53 4.33
C ASP A 149 -29.04 -0.50 2.83
N ASP A 150 -30.09 0.27 2.46
CA ASP A 150 -30.54 0.39 1.08
C ASP A 150 -29.50 1.00 0.12
N ASN A 151 -28.46 1.67 0.63
CA ASN A 151 -27.46 2.41 -0.13
C ASN A 151 -26.11 1.73 -0.16
N GLY A 152 -25.83 0.85 0.80
CA GLY A 152 -24.50 0.25 0.90
C GLY A 152 -24.34 -0.79 1.99
N VAL A 153 -23.08 -1.22 2.11
CA VAL A 153 -22.65 -2.23 3.08
C VAL A 153 -21.45 -1.71 3.84
N LEU A 154 -21.49 -1.80 5.15
CA LEU A 154 -20.32 -1.53 6.00
C LEU A 154 -19.49 -2.80 6.12
N ILE A 155 -18.28 -2.75 5.58
CA ILE A 155 -17.35 -3.86 5.60
C ILE A 155 -16.21 -3.55 6.57
N ARG A 156 -15.92 -4.50 7.43
CA ARG A 156 -14.79 -4.46 8.36
C ARG A 156 -13.67 -5.34 7.83
N PHE A 157 -12.51 -4.73 7.70
CA PHE A 157 -11.26 -5.38 7.37
C PHE A 157 -10.41 -5.49 8.63
N GLU A 158 -9.93 -6.68 8.92
CA GLU A 158 -9.10 -6.96 10.10
C GLU A 158 -7.80 -7.64 9.68
N VAL A 159 -6.72 -7.30 10.36
CA VAL A 159 -5.45 -7.99 10.26
C VAL A 159 -5.07 -8.45 11.66
N GLU A 160 -5.09 -9.76 11.86
CA GLU A 160 -4.72 -10.43 13.10
C GLU A 160 -3.32 -11.03 12.98
N ASP A 161 -2.48 -10.79 13.97
CA ASP A 161 -1.13 -11.33 14.05
C ASP A 161 -0.93 -12.07 15.39
N THR A 162 0.02 -13.01 15.38
CA THR A 162 0.47 -13.74 16.57
C THR A 162 1.81 -13.21 17.07
N GLY A 163 2.03 -11.91 16.92
CA GLY A 163 3.28 -11.25 17.25
C GLY A 163 3.43 -10.90 18.74
N VAL A 164 4.30 -9.95 19.01
CA VAL A 164 4.66 -9.54 20.38
C VAL A 164 3.52 -8.91 21.16
N GLY A 165 2.44 -8.50 20.50
CA GLY A 165 1.35 -7.76 21.12
C GLY A 165 1.75 -6.38 21.60
N ILE A 166 0.78 -5.65 22.15
CA ILE A 166 0.89 -4.26 22.57
C ILE A 166 0.26 -4.10 23.93
N ALA A 167 0.89 -3.35 24.82
CA ALA A 167 0.32 -3.03 26.12
C ALA A 167 -0.94 -2.16 25.97
N GLU A 168 -1.96 -2.40 26.77
CA GLU A 168 -3.27 -1.75 26.67
C GLU A 168 -3.16 -0.22 26.73
N GLU A 169 -2.28 0.30 27.60
CA GLU A 169 -2.07 1.73 27.76
C GLU A 169 -1.44 2.44 26.53
N ALA A 170 -0.86 1.65 25.61
CA ALA A 170 -0.24 2.17 24.40
C ALA A 170 -1.22 2.21 23.21
N ILE A 171 -2.29 1.41 23.23
CA ILE A 171 -3.20 1.22 22.08
C ILE A 171 -3.82 2.56 21.65
N ASP A 172 -4.33 3.34 22.56
CA ASP A 172 -5.00 4.62 22.23
C ASP A 172 -4.06 5.65 21.59
N ARG A 173 -2.77 5.61 21.96
CA ARG A 173 -1.75 6.52 21.43
C ARG A 173 -1.25 6.14 20.05
N LEU A 174 -1.37 4.87 19.64
CA LEU A 174 -0.82 4.36 18.37
C LEU A 174 -1.39 5.05 17.13
N PHE A 175 -2.61 5.57 17.22
CA PHE A 175 -3.26 6.29 16.12
C PHE A 175 -2.92 7.79 16.08
N GLY A 176 -2.03 8.25 16.96
CA GLY A 176 -1.49 9.61 16.93
C GLY A 176 -0.48 9.80 15.81
N ILE A 177 -0.35 11.06 15.34
CA ILE A 177 0.62 11.41 14.30
C ILE A 177 2.02 11.39 14.91
N PHE A 178 2.96 10.63 14.32
CA PHE A 178 4.32 10.38 14.80
C PHE A 178 4.41 9.61 16.12
N GLU A 179 3.33 9.00 16.58
CA GLU A 179 3.34 8.15 17.77
C GLU A 179 3.87 6.76 17.45
N GLN A 180 4.64 6.22 18.39
CA GLN A 180 5.21 4.86 18.31
C GLN A 180 5.10 4.22 19.70
N ALA A 181 4.85 2.89 19.75
CA ALA A 181 4.63 2.17 21.01
C ALA A 181 5.83 2.27 21.97
N ASP A 182 7.08 2.33 21.44
CA ASP A 182 8.32 2.42 22.24
C ASP A 182 9.48 3.03 21.45
N SER A 183 10.26 3.90 22.10
CA SER A 183 11.50 4.45 21.54
C SER A 183 12.63 3.42 21.37
N SER A 184 12.54 2.25 22.03
CA SER A 184 13.50 1.15 21.93
C SER A 184 13.24 0.26 20.71
N THR A 185 11.97 0.04 20.33
CA THR A 185 11.58 -0.71 19.15
C THR A 185 11.80 0.05 17.85
N SER A 186 11.83 1.38 17.90
CA SER A 186 12.08 2.24 16.73
C SER A 186 13.49 2.03 16.14
N ARG A 187 14.51 1.75 16.97
CA ARG A 187 15.88 1.47 16.53
C ARG A 187 16.03 0.11 15.84
N LYS A 188 15.19 -0.87 16.18
CA LYS A 188 15.28 -2.24 15.66
C LYS A 188 14.41 -2.45 14.42
N PHE A 189 13.28 -1.75 14.30
CA PHE A 189 12.28 -2.03 13.28
C PHE A 189 11.91 -0.84 12.38
N GLY A 190 12.29 0.40 12.69
CA GLY A 190 12.01 1.58 11.87
C GLY A 190 10.52 1.80 11.56
N GLY A 191 10.12 2.99 11.18
CA GLY A 191 8.76 3.34 10.75
C GLY A 191 8.50 4.82 10.92
N THR A 192 7.59 5.38 10.13
CA THR A 192 7.26 6.82 10.13
C THR A 192 6.36 7.22 11.30
N GLY A 193 5.61 6.28 11.88
CA GLY A 193 4.54 6.55 12.84
C GLY A 193 3.32 7.22 12.22
N LEU A 194 3.24 7.25 10.89
CA LEU A 194 2.16 7.92 10.17
C LEU A 194 1.07 6.94 9.67
N GLY A 195 1.44 5.70 9.41
CA GLY A 195 0.57 4.74 8.73
C GLY A 195 -0.75 4.49 9.48
N LEU A 196 -0.72 4.31 10.81
CA LEU A 196 -1.92 4.07 11.62
C LEU A 196 -2.83 5.31 11.64
N ALA A 197 -2.25 6.50 11.78
CA ALA A 197 -2.99 7.77 11.74
C ALA A 197 -3.64 7.97 10.36
N ILE A 198 -2.94 7.67 9.27
CA ILE A 198 -3.47 7.71 7.90
C ILE A 198 -4.63 6.73 7.75
N THR A 199 -4.45 5.47 8.18
CA THR A 199 -5.50 4.46 8.07
C THR A 199 -6.76 4.88 8.81
N ARG A 200 -6.64 5.44 10.03
CA ARG A 200 -7.78 5.95 10.79
C ARG A 200 -8.51 7.05 10.03
N ARG A 201 -7.77 8.01 9.47
CA ARG A 201 -8.36 9.12 8.70
C ARG A 201 -9.01 8.67 7.40
N LEU A 202 -8.40 7.69 6.71
CA LEU A 202 -9.00 7.09 5.50
C LEU A 202 -10.28 6.33 5.84
N ALA A 203 -10.31 5.57 6.93
CA ALA A 203 -11.51 4.89 7.40
C ALA A 203 -12.65 5.90 7.69
N GLU A 204 -12.35 6.99 8.41
CA GLU A 204 -13.31 8.08 8.67
C GLU A 204 -13.85 8.70 7.37
N LEU A 205 -12.99 8.94 6.37
CA LEU A 205 -13.41 9.46 5.05
C LEU A 205 -14.27 8.46 4.27
N MET A 206 -14.03 7.16 4.43
CA MET A 206 -14.85 6.10 3.84
C MET A 206 -16.12 5.80 4.66
N GLY A 207 -16.49 6.66 5.62
CA GLY A 207 -17.70 6.52 6.42
C GLY A 207 -17.63 5.46 7.52
N GLY A 208 -16.45 4.94 7.81
CA GLY A 208 -16.20 3.94 8.83
C GLY A 208 -15.33 4.43 9.98
N GLU A 209 -14.69 3.51 10.64
CA GLU A 209 -13.83 3.76 11.81
C GLU A 209 -12.62 2.81 11.79
N ALA A 210 -11.63 3.06 12.63
CA ALA A 210 -10.45 2.20 12.79
C ALA A 210 -10.12 2.00 14.27
N GLY A 211 -9.54 0.84 14.59
CA GLY A 211 -9.15 0.50 15.95
C GLY A 211 -8.18 -0.65 16.02
N ALA A 212 -7.82 -1.02 17.24
CA ALA A 212 -6.98 -2.15 17.53
C ALA A 212 -7.40 -2.83 18.83
N ALA A 213 -7.15 -4.13 18.90
CA ALA A 213 -7.21 -4.93 20.12
C ALA A 213 -5.91 -5.73 20.20
N SER A 214 -5.27 -5.78 21.36
CA SER A 214 -4.00 -6.48 21.50
C SER A 214 -3.81 -6.99 22.91
N THR A 215 -3.07 -8.10 23.02
CA THR A 215 -2.61 -8.64 24.30
C THR A 215 -1.12 -8.88 24.21
N LEU A 216 -0.36 -8.28 25.11
CA LEU A 216 1.09 -8.40 25.15
C LEU A 216 1.52 -9.88 25.24
N GLY A 217 2.43 -10.29 24.36
CA GLY A 217 2.92 -11.66 24.26
C GLY A 217 1.99 -12.65 23.53
N VAL A 218 0.80 -12.22 23.07
CA VAL A 218 -0.17 -13.06 22.35
C VAL A 218 -0.32 -12.66 20.91
N GLY A 219 -0.46 -11.34 20.64
CA GLY A 219 -0.63 -10.79 19.31
C GLY A 219 -1.57 -9.60 19.28
N SER A 220 -1.86 -9.11 18.07
CA SER A 220 -2.70 -7.94 17.85
C SER A 220 -3.72 -8.17 16.74
N THR A 221 -4.83 -7.45 16.81
CA THR A 221 -5.81 -7.33 15.74
C THR A 221 -6.01 -5.85 15.46
N PHE A 222 -5.57 -5.40 14.30
CA PHE A 222 -5.85 -4.07 13.78
C PHE A 222 -6.99 -4.15 12.80
N TRP A 223 -7.93 -3.21 12.87
CA TRP A 223 -9.08 -3.21 12.00
C TRP A 223 -9.47 -1.81 11.56
N PHE A 224 -10.10 -1.73 10.40
CA PHE A 224 -10.82 -0.57 9.92
C PHE A 224 -12.10 -1.01 9.22
N SER A 225 -13.08 -0.12 9.16
CA SER A 225 -14.29 -0.31 8.40
C SER A 225 -14.42 0.73 7.31
N ALA A 226 -15.14 0.37 6.26
CA ALA A 226 -15.46 1.26 5.15
C ALA A 226 -16.89 1.01 4.69
N TRP A 227 -17.63 2.08 4.44
CA TRP A 227 -18.93 2.03 3.83
C TRP A 227 -18.77 1.93 2.32
N LEU A 228 -19.29 0.88 1.72
CA LEU A 228 -19.20 0.62 0.29
C LEU A 228 -20.60 0.66 -0.31
N GLY A 229 -20.78 1.44 -1.37
CA GLY A 229 -22.04 1.50 -2.09
C GLY A 229 -22.37 0.18 -2.79
N VAL A 230 -23.63 -0.23 -2.76
CA VAL A 230 -24.13 -1.34 -3.59
C VAL A 230 -24.67 -0.74 -4.88
N GLY A 231 -23.97 -0.95 -6.00
CA GLY A 231 -24.36 -0.41 -7.29
C GLY A 231 -25.51 -1.22 -7.91
N ARG A 232 -26.52 -0.53 -8.42
CA ARG A 232 -27.34 -1.09 -9.49
C ARG A 232 -26.44 -1.31 -10.69
N SER A 233 -26.36 -2.54 -11.19
CA SER A 233 -25.54 -2.94 -12.34
C SER A 233 -25.52 -1.88 -13.45
N ILE A 234 -24.50 -1.03 -13.45
CA ILE A 234 -24.06 -0.39 -14.68
C ILE A 234 -23.10 -1.40 -15.29
N HIS A 235 -23.36 -1.82 -16.48
CA HIS A 235 -22.64 -2.84 -17.25
C HIS A 235 -21.16 -2.91 -16.86
N ALA A 236 -20.80 -4.03 -16.29
CA ALA A 236 -19.41 -4.37 -16.06
C ALA A 236 -18.64 -4.23 -17.38
N LEU A 237 -17.84 -3.19 -17.49
CA LEU A 237 -16.71 -3.23 -18.41
C LEU A 237 -15.93 -4.46 -17.99
N ALA A 238 -15.82 -5.42 -18.91
CA ALA A 238 -15.12 -6.68 -18.70
C ALA A 238 -13.78 -6.40 -18.01
N PRO A 239 -13.43 -7.17 -16.96
CA PRO A 239 -12.15 -6.99 -16.29
C PRO A 239 -11.05 -7.15 -17.35
N VAL A 240 -10.26 -6.11 -17.53
CA VAL A 240 -9.03 -6.22 -18.32
C VAL A 240 -8.16 -7.24 -17.61
N PRO A 241 -7.78 -8.35 -18.24
CA PRO A 241 -6.93 -9.35 -17.63
C PRO A 241 -5.60 -8.69 -17.25
N GLN A 242 -5.37 -8.46 -15.98
CA GLN A 242 -4.08 -8.03 -15.46
C GLN A 242 -3.15 -9.27 -15.35
N GLU A 243 -2.70 -9.77 -16.46
CA GLU A 243 -1.54 -10.64 -16.51
C GLU A 243 -0.26 -9.80 -16.43
N LEU A 244 0.09 -9.37 -15.21
CA LEU A 244 1.30 -8.59 -14.94
C LEU A 244 2.62 -9.32 -15.25
N GLY A 245 2.58 -10.61 -15.54
CA GLY A 245 3.78 -11.42 -15.81
C GLY A 245 4.22 -11.49 -17.30
N HIS A 246 3.42 -10.98 -18.22
CA HIS A 246 3.66 -11.15 -19.67
C HIS A 246 3.64 -9.85 -20.47
N ALA A 247 3.56 -8.68 -19.80
CA ALA A 247 3.48 -7.38 -20.49
C ALA A 247 4.67 -7.16 -21.46
N ASP A 248 5.89 -7.44 -21.01
CA ASP A 248 7.09 -7.35 -21.84
C ASP A 248 7.03 -8.28 -23.04
N ALA A 249 6.60 -9.53 -22.84
CA ALA A 249 6.48 -10.50 -23.93
C ALA A 249 5.41 -10.10 -24.94
N VAL A 250 4.28 -9.54 -24.48
CA VAL A 250 3.23 -9.02 -25.36
C VAL A 250 3.71 -7.78 -26.12
N LEU A 251 4.39 -6.85 -25.47
CA LEU A 251 4.93 -5.65 -26.11
C LEU A 251 5.95 -6.02 -27.19
N ARG A 252 6.88 -6.91 -26.91
CA ARG A 252 7.88 -7.39 -27.87
C ARG A 252 7.25 -8.15 -29.04
N ARG A 253 6.20 -8.96 -28.80
CA ARG A 253 5.55 -9.75 -29.85
C ARG A 253 4.65 -8.90 -30.75
N ASP A 254 3.81 -8.04 -30.15
CA ASP A 254 2.70 -7.41 -30.87
C ASP A 254 3.03 -5.96 -31.29
N PHE A 255 4.04 -5.33 -30.67
CA PHE A 255 4.39 -3.93 -30.89
C PHE A 255 5.86 -3.71 -31.28
N ALA A 256 6.59 -4.76 -31.65
CA ALA A 256 7.97 -4.63 -32.15
C ALA A 256 8.02 -3.67 -33.34
N GLY A 257 8.87 -2.65 -33.28
CA GLY A 257 9.01 -1.65 -34.33
C GLY A 257 7.93 -0.55 -34.33
N ALA A 258 7.02 -0.52 -33.36
CA ALA A 258 6.06 0.57 -33.22
C ALA A 258 6.79 1.88 -32.90
N ARG A 259 6.33 2.97 -33.48
CA ARG A 259 6.86 4.31 -33.17
C ARG A 259 6.17 4.87 -31.94
N VAL A 260 6.94 5.13 -30.88
CA VAL A 260 6.47 5.69 -29.61
C VAL A 260 6.98 7.13 -29.49
N LEU A 261 6.10 8.06 -29.19
CA LEU A 261 6.47 9.42 -28.81
C LEU A 261 6.67 9.47 -27.29
N LEU A 262 7.91 9.68 -26.87
CA LEU A 262 8.25 9.91 -25.45
C LEU A 262 8.30 11.41 -25.19
N VAL A 263 7.51 11.91 -24.25
CA VAL A 263 7.49 13.30 -23.78
C VAL A 263 7.81 13.30 -22.30
N GLU A 264 9.00 13.74 -21.96
CA GLU A 264 9.54 13.79 -20.59
C GLU A 264 10.49 14.99 -20.52
N ASP A 265 10.40 15.81 -19.50
CA ASP A 265 11.20 17.03 -19.33
C ASP A 265 12.51 16.78 -18.56
N GLU A 266 12.60 15.69 -17.82
CA GLU A 266 13.79 15.33 -17.04
C GLU A 266 14.74 14.43 -17.85
N PRO A 267 15.99 14.86 -18.11
CA PRO A 267 16.93 14.11 -18.96
C PRO A 267 17.20 12.67 -18.48
N VAL A 268 17.29 12.45 -17.17
CA VAL A 268 17.55 11.12 -16.60
C VAL A 268 16.35 10.20 -16.80
N ASN A 269 15.13 10.72 -16.60
CA ASN A 269 13.91 9.95 -16.87
C ASN A 269 13.74 9.64 -18.35
N GLN A 270 14.12 10.57 -19.26
CA GLN A 270 14.18 10.33 -20.72
C GLN A 270 15.10 9.15 -21.05
N GLU A 271 16.30 9.13 -20.47
CA GLU A 271 17.27 8.06 -20.68
C GLU A 271 16.74 6.72 -20.20
N VAL A 272 16.18 6.67 -18.98
CA VAL A 272 15.57 5.47 -18.40
C VAL A 272 14.42 4.96 -19.29
N ALA A 273 13.47 5.83 -19.66
CA ALA A 273 12.34 5.45 -20.49
C ALA A 273 12.77 4.98 -21.89
N ARG A 274 13.78 5.64 -22.49
CA ARG A 274 14.35 5.23 -23.77
C ARG A 274 14.94 3.83 -23.70
N LEU A 275 15.71 3.52 -22.66
CA LEU A 275 16.31 2.19 -22.47
C LEU A 275 15.25 1.11 -22.29
N PHE A 276 14.14 1.39 -21.59
CA PHE A 276 13.01 0.46 -21.49
C PHE A 276 12.28 0.20 -22.79
N LEU A 277 12.24 1.18 -23.70
CA LEU A 277 11.51 1.09 -24.98
C LEU A 277 12.34 0.56 -26.14
N THR A 278 13.68 0.54 -26.02
CA THR A 278 14.58 0.12 -27.10
C THR A 278 15.08 -1.31 -26.98
N ASP A 279 14.85 -1.96 -25.87
CA ASP A 279 15.17 -3.37 -25.59
C ASP A 279 13.96 -4.29 -25.79
#